data_f6e003b3e612896bdefeaeeb3a6ebd62
#
_entry.id   f6e003b3e612896bdefeaeeb3a6ebd62
#
_cell.length_a   1.000
_cell.length_b   1.000
_cell.length_c   1.000
_cell.angle_alpha   90.00
_cell.angle_beta   90.00
_cell.angle_gamma   90.00
#
_symmetry.space_group_name_H-M   'P 1'
#
loop_
_entity.id
_entity.type
_entity.pdbx_description
1 polymer ?
#
loop_
_entity_poly.entity_id
_entity_poly.type
_entity_poly.pdbx_seq_one_letter_code
_entity_poly.pdbx_strand_id
1 'polypeptide(L)'
;SVYDIMPWCVQRSTEKPESYRRRATAAREFTKYLYAMGLCDGILSMDSVPRVRRYTPYIFTDAELLALFQKSDNQKGDPRNPLSPDIIATVYRLIYFCGLRPNEGREIRRNDIDTDNRTLFIRENKTHKERLIPMAEDVAELCSGYISKRDILFPDSEYLFPSPDGSPYPTKWLTRHFLHLWRQAYPQDQHKRVRVYDLRHRFATAVLMDWLDRGEALYTALPYLSAYMGHSDFRDTAYYIHLLPERLLKTSSIDWSRFSALIPEVPEYE
;
A
#
# COMPACT_ATOMS: atom_id res chain seq x y z
N SER A 1 -14.45 -36.20 -6.34
CA SER A 1 -14.02 -36.35 -4.95
C SER A 1 -13.01 -35.29 -4.56
N VAL A 2 -12.89 -34.97 -3.27
CA VAL A 2 -11.85 -34.08 -2.76
C VAL A 2 -10.44 -34.64 -3.07
N TYR A 3 -10.30 -35.95 -3.14
CA TYR A 3 -9.04 -36.62 -3.46
C TYR A 3 -8.53 -36.31 -4.88
N ASP A 4 -9.40 -36.00 -5.82
CA ASP A 4 -9.02 -35.63 -7.20
C ASP A 4 -8.33 -34.26 -7.26
N ILE A 5 -8.57 -33.41 -6.25
CA ILE A 5 -8.01 -32.06 -6.14
C ILE A 5 -6.69 -32.05 -5.34
N MET A 6 -6.49 -33.05 -4.44
CA MET A 6 -5.29 -33.12 -3.59
C MET A 6 -3.95 -33.09 -4.36
N PRO A 7 -3.76 -33.82 -5.49
CA PRO A 7 -2.49 -33.76 -6.24
C PRO A 7 -2.19 -32.35 -6.75
N TRP A 8 -3.21 -31.57 -7.10
CA TRP A 8 -3.04 -30.18 -7.51
C TRP A 8 -2.60 -29.28 -6.35
N CYS A 9 -2.87 -29.66 -5.12
CA CYS A 9 -2.52 -28.94 -3.89
C CYS A 9 -1.17 -29.35 -3.28
N VAL A 10 -0.37 -30.16 -3.96
CA VAL A 10 1.00 -30.45 -3.53
C VAL A 10 1.91 -29.29 -3.90
N GLN A 11 2.78 -28.85 -2.98
CA GLN A 11 3.75 -27.77 -3.26
C GLN A 11 4.72 -28.19 -4.36
N ARG A 12 4.89 -27.36 -5.39
CA ARG A 12 5.84 -27.58 -6.47
C ARG A 12 7.24 -27.19 -6.01
N SER A 13 8.28 -27.86 -6.52
CA SER A 13 9.68 -27.64 -6.12
C SER A 13 10.18 -26.19 -6.30
N THR A 14 9.65 -25.48 -7.30
CA THR A 14 10.00 -24.08 -7.60
C THR A 14 9.01 -23.06 -7.01
N GLU A 15 7.97 -23.52 -6.32
CA GLU A 15 6.90 -22.69 -5.81
C GLU A 15 7.22 -22.11 -4.43
N LYS A 16 7.11 -20.80 -4.29
CA LYS A 16 7.25 -20.13 -2.99
C LYS A 16 6.10 -20.52 -2.05
N PRO A 17 6.34 -20.64 -0.72
CA PRO A 17 5.32 -21.01 0.26
C PRO A 17 4.07 -20.14 0.18
N GLU A 18 4.23 -18.82 -0.08
CA GLU A 18 3.11 -17.89 -0.20
C GLU A 18 2.21 -18.19 -1.42
N SER A 19 2.84 -18.54 -2.55
CA SER A 19 2.12 -18.91 -3.78
C SER A 19 1.39 -20.23 -3.60
N TYR A 20 2.07 -21.20 -2.99
CA TYR A 20 1.48 -22.49 -2.63
C TYR A 20 0.25 -22.30 -1.73
N ARG A 21 0.38 -21.53 -0.64
CA ARG A 21 -0.74 -21.29 0.27
C ARG A 21 -1.91 -20.61 -0.42
N ARG A 22 -1.68 -19.62 -1.28
CA ARG A 22 -2.74 -18.95 -2.07
C ARG A 22 -3.48 -19.95 -2.96
N ARG A 23 -2.76 -20.83 -3.65
CA ARG A 23 -3.32 -21.87 -4.51
C ARG A 23 -4.14 -22.87 -3.71
N ALA A 24 -3.61 -23.37 -2.58
CA ALA A 24 -4.31 -24.27 -1.69
C ALA A 24 -5.59 -23.62 -1.09
N THR A 25 -5.51 -22.32 -0.74
CA THR A 25 -6.70 -21.58 -0.26
C THR A 25 -7.78 -21.50 -1.34
N ALA A 26 -7.41 -21.18 -2.59
CA ALA A 26 -8.37 -21.13 -3.69
C ALA A 26 -9.02 -22.51 -3.93
N ALA A 27 -8.25 -23.59 -3.88
CA ALA A 27 -8.76 -24.96 -3.99
C ALA A 27 -9.71 -25.30 -2.85
N ARG A 28 -9.40 -24.90 -1.60
CA ARG A 28 -10.29 -25.10 -0.46
C ARG A 28 -11.63 -24.37 -0.63
N GLU A 29 -11.59 -23.09 -1.02
CA GLU A 29 -12.84 -22.33 -1.24
C GLU A 29 -13.66 -22.95 -2.38
N PHE A 30 -13.03 -23.47 -3.42
CA PHE A 30 -13.70 -24.22 -4.48
C PHE A 30 -14.31 -25.54 -3.97
N THR A 31 -13.59 -26.32 -3.16
CA THR A 31 -14.17 -27.55 -2.56
C THR A 31 -15.31 -27.25 -1.59
N LYS A 32 -15.25 -26.14 -0.85
CA LYS A 32 -16.39 -25.70 -0.01
C LYS A 32 -17.64 -25.42 -0.87
N TYR A 33 -17.47 -24.72 -1.99
CA TYR A 33 -18.56 -24.46 -2.91
C TYR A 33 -19.15 -25.77 -3.47
N LEU A 34 -18.30 -26.69 -3.95
CA LEU A 34 -18.75 -27.98 -4.47
C LEU A 34 -19.45 -28.81 -3.39
N TYR A 35 -18.95 -28.81 -2.17
CA TYR A 35 -19.56 -29.52 -1.04
C TYR A 35 -20.94 -28.95 -0.71
N ALA A 36 -21.08 -27.63 -0.68
CA ALA A 36 -22.38 -26.98 -0.46
C ALA A 36 -23.41 -27.29 -1.57
N MET A 37 -22.93 -27.53 -2.80
CA MET A 37 -23.77 -27.93 -3.94
C MET A 37 -24.04 -29.45 -4.01
N GLY A 38 -23.52 -30.23 -3.05
CA GLY A 38 -23.63 -31.70 -3.07
C GLY A 38 -22.81 -32.40 -4.18
N LEU A 39 -21.86 -31.70 -4.79
CA LEU A 39 -21.04 -32.20 -5.90
C LEU A 39 -19.68 -32.76 -5.45
N CYS A 40 -19.34 -32.68 -4.16
CA CYS A 40 -18.10 -33.20 -3.59
C CYS A 40 -18.38 -33.82 -2.21
N ASP A 41 -17.58 -34.82 -1.86
CA ASP A 41 -17.67 -35.61 -0.63
C ASP A 41 -16.99 -34.98 0.57
N GLY A 42 -16.31 -33.84 0.42
CA GLY A 42 -15.61 -33.18 1.49
C GLY A 42 -14.99 -31.83 1.12
N ILE A 43 -14.34 -31.21 2.11
CA ILE A 43 -13.64 -29.93 1.96
C ILE A 43 -12.14 -30.16 2.16
N LEU A 44 -11.31 -29.58 1.27
CA LEU A 44 -9.86 -29.71 1.36
C LEU A 44 -9.33 -29.17 2.70
N SER A 45 -8.58 -30.01 3.45
CA SER A 45 -7.89 -29.56 4.65
C SER A 45 -6.69 -28.67 4.31
N MET A 46 -6.42 -27.70 5.19
CA MET A 46 -5.24 -26.84 5.14
C MET A 46 -4.15 -27.21 6.15
N ASP A 47 -4.29 -28.32 6.86
CA ASP A 47 -3.39 -28.70 7.96
C ASP A 47 -1.96 -28.96 7.51
N SER A 48 -1.80 -29.50 6.29
CA SER A 48 -0.49 -29.74 5.65
C SER A 48 0.11 -28.51 4.96
N VAL A 49 -0.65 -27.40 4.86
CA VAL A 49 -0.21 -26.20 4.18
C VAL A 49 0.55 -25.28 5.13
N PRO A 50 1.85 -25.03 4.91
CA PRO A 50 2.66 -24.22 5.81
C PRO A 50 2.05 -22.85 6.08
N ARG A 51 2.06 -22.42 7.33
CA ARG A 51 1.74 -21.04 7.68
C ARG A 51 2.83 -20.14 7.11
N VAL A 52 2.43 -19.10 6.40
CA VAL A 52 3.35 -18.10 5.86
C VAL A 52 3.41 -16.93 6.84
N ARG A 53 4.61 -16.54 7.24
CA ARG A 53 4.79 -15.35 8.08
C ARG A 53 4.27 -14.12 7.33
N ARG A 54 3.42 -13.34 7.97
CA ARG A 54 3.01 -12.04 7.41
C ARG A 54 4.22 -11.13 7.34
N TYR A 55 4.28 -10.34 6.28
CA TYR A 55 5.28 -9.28 6.18
C TYR A 55 4.99 -8.22 7.26
N THR A 56 5.99 -7.94 8.09
CA THR A 56 5.92 -6.80 9.01
C THR A 56 6.31 -5.55 8.22
N PRO A 57 5.42 -4.54 8.11
CA PRO A 57 5.73 -3.31 7.42
C PRO A 57 6.90 -2.58 8.04
N TYR A 58 7.72 -1.97 7.21
CA TYR A 58 8.74 -1.04 7.68
C TYR A 58 8.10 0.32 7.93
N ILE A 59 8.22 0.83 9.14
CA ILE A 59 7.71 2.15 9.51
C ILE A 59 8.88 3.13 9.50
N PHE A 60 8.91 3.97 8.46
CA PHE A 60 9.94 5.00 8.29
C PHE A 60 9.89 6.01 9.42
N THR A 61 11.05 6.44 9.90
CA THR A 61 11.20 7.64 10.72
C THR A 61 11.09 8.90 9.85
N ASP A 62 10.86 10.06 10.47
CA ASP A 62 10.81 11.33 9.74
C ASP A 62 12.15 11.68 9.09
N ALA A 63 13.27 11.36 9.75
CA ALA A 63 14.61 11.52 9.21
C ALA A 63 14.84 10.64 7.96
N GLU A 64 14.34 9.41 7.97
CA GLU A 64 14.43 8.49 6.81
C GLU A 64 13.59 8.98 5.64
N LEU A 65 12.37 9.47 5.89
CA LEU A 65 11.53 10.07 4.85
C LEU A 65 12.17 11.32 4.25
N LEU A 66 12.68 12.20 5.11
CA LEU A 66 13.37 13.42 4.66
C LEU A 66 14.55 13.07 3.75
N ALA A 67 15.42 12.15 4.19
CA ALA A 67 16.57 11.72 3.40
C ALA A 67 16.13 11.08 2.06
N LEU A 68 15.07 10.25 2.06
CA LEU A 68 14.52 9.64 0.85
C LEU A 68 14.02 10.71 -0.13
N PHE A 69 13.25 11.69 0.36
CA PHE A 69 12.71 12.76 -0.48
C PHE A 69 13.80 13.71 -1.00
N GLN A 70 14.80 14.04 -0.19
CA GLN A 70 15.98 14.79 -0.64
C GLN A 70 16.73 14.07 -1.77
N LYS A 71 16.84 12.73 -1.70
CA LYS A 71 17.42 11.95 -2.80
C LYS A 71 16.52 11.95 -4.03
N SER A 72 15.20 11.92 -3.86
CA SER A 72 14.26 11.99 -4.98
C SER A 72 14.33 13.33 -5.73
N ASP A 73 14.57 14.45 -5.04
CA ASP A 73 14.69 15.77 -5.61
C ASP A 73 15.99 15.97 -6.43
N ASN A 74 17.02 15.19 -6.10
CA ASN A 74 18.35 15.28 -6.71
C ASN A 74 18.62 14.19 -7.76
N GLN A 75 17.57 13.60 -8.37
CA GLN A 75 17.73 12.61 -9.42
C GLN A 75 18.17 13.25 -10.74
N LYS A 76 19.01 12.55 -11.48
CA LYS A 76 19.38 12.94 -12.84
C LYS A 76 18.27 12.59 -13.81
N GLY A 77 18.06 13.43 -14.81
CA GLY A 77 17.10 13.18 -15.90
C GLY A 77 17.47 11.94 -16.73
N ASP A 78 16.46 11.24 -17.21
CA ASP A 78 16.60 10.25 -18.28
C ASP A 78 16.44 10.99 -19.63
N PRO A 79 17.40 10.90 -20.56
CA PRO A 79 17.27 11.54 -21.88
C PRO A 79 16.01 11.16 -22.64
N ARG A 80 15.45 9.97 -22.37
CA ARG A 80 14.19 9.49 -22.99
C ARG A 80 12.94 10.09 -22.35
N ASN A 81 13.05 10.57 -21.11
CA ASN A 81 11.98 11.24 -20.40
C ASN A 81 12.56 12.34 -19.50
N PRO A 82 12.66 13.59 -20.01
CA PRO A 82 13.18 14.72 -19.24
C PRO A 82 12.39 14.99 -17.94
N LEU A 83 11.12 14.58 -17.90
CA LEU A 83 10.23 14.73 -16.74
C LEU A 83 10.51 13.70 -15.63
N SER A 84 11.33 12.68 -15.86
CA SER A 84 11.54 11.56 -14.91
C SER A 84 11.99 11.99 -13.52
N PRO A 85 12.84 13.02 -13.30
CA PRO A 85 13.17 13.49 -11.96
C PRO A 85 11.95 14.06 -11.23
N ASP A 86 11.16 14.89 -11.91
CA ASP A 86 9.95 15.49 -11.35
C ASP A 86 8.90 14.42 -11.04
N ILE A 87 8.77 13.38 -11.89
CA ILE A 87 7.91 12.21 -11.63
C ILE A 87 8.34 11.51 -10.33
N ILE A 88 9.64 11.21 -10.20
CA ILE A 88 10.18 10.52 -9.03
C ILE A 88 9.96 11.34 -7.76
N ALA A 89 10.22 12.66 -7.82
CA ALA A 89 10.02 13.56 -6.69
C ALA A 89 8.55 13.65 -6.26
N THR A 90 7.61 13.62 -7.21
CA THR A 90 6.19 13.85 -6.94
C THR A 90 5.44 12.57 -6.58
N VAL A 91 5.66 11.46 -7.30
CA VAL A 91 4.86 10.24 -7.13
C VAL A 91 4.99 9.62 -5.74
N TYR A 92 6.21 9.59 -5.18
CA TYR A 92 6.40 9.03 -3.83
C TYR A 92 5.82 9.93 -2.74
N ARG A 93 5.85 11.24 -2.92
CA ARG A 93 5.18 12.20 -2.03
C ARG A 93 3.68 12.03 -2.07
N LEU A 94 3.06 11.89 -3.25
CA LEU A 94 1.63 11.58 -3.34
C LEU A 94 1.28 10.25 -2.68
N ILE A 95 2.07 9.19 -2.90
CA ILE A 95 1.86 7.90 -2.23
C ILE A 95 1.91 8.06 -0.71
N TYR A 96 2.85 8.84 -0.19
CA TYR A 96 3.00 9.08 1.24
C TYR A 96 1.90 10.01 1.78
N PHE A 97 1.81 11.25 1.29
CA PHE A 97 0.94 12.27 1.88
C PHE A 97 -0.56 12.03 1.64
N CYS A 98 -0.92 11.31 0.59
CA CYS A 98 -2.30 10.90 0.31
C CYS A 98 -2.59 9.44 0.67
N GLY A 99 -1.65 8.74 1.27
CA GLY A 99 -1.81 7.35 1.70
C GLY A 99 -2.19 6.38 0.57
N LEU A 100 -1.71 6.62 -0.67
CA LEU A 100 -2.11 5.85 -1.86
C LEU A 100 -1.51 4.45 -1.88
N ARG A 101 -2.21 3.51 -2.52
CA ARG A 101 -1.54 2.27 -2.95
C ARG A 101 -0.56 2.60 -4.09
N PRO A 102 0.60 1.92 -4.18
CA PRO A 102 1.58 2.21 -5.24
C PRO A 102 1.01 2.18 -6.66
N ASN A 103 0.08 1.26 -6.94
CA ASN A 103 -0.58 1.22 -8.25
C ASN A 103 -1.55 2.38 -8.45
N GLU A 104 -2.28 2.80 -7.42
CA GLU A 104 -3.11 4.00 -7.49
C GLU A 104 -2.24 5.21 -7.85
N GLY A 105 -1.11 5.43 -7.14
CA GLY A 105 -0.22 6.57 -7.39
C GLY A 105 0.34 6.60 -8.81
N ARG A 106 0.76 5.47 -9.38
CA ARG A 106 1.32 5.42 -10.74
C ARG A 106 0.27 5.52 -11.86
N GLU A 107 -0.99 5.17 -11.58
CA GLU A 107 -2.09 5.13 -12.56
C GLU A 107 -3.02 6.34 -12.48
N ILE A 108 -2.69 7.35 -11.67
CA ILE A 108 -3.44 8.62 -11.64
C ILE A 108 -3.53 9.18 -13.05
N ARG A 109 -4.72 9.56 -13.47
CA ARG A 109 -4.91 10.30 -14.72
C ARG A 109 -4.79 11.79 -14.49
N ARG A 110 -4.41 12.52 -15.53
CA ARG A 110 -4.27 13.99 -15.45
C ARG A 110 -5.55 14.68 -14.97
N ASN A 111 -6.70 14.18 -15.42
CA ASN A 111 -8.01 14.73 -15.07
C ASN A 111 -8.55 14.29 -13.70
N ASP A 112 -7.82 13.41 -12.99
CA ASP A 112 -8.21 12.95 -11.66
C ASP A 112 -7.68 13.85 -10.54
N ILE A 113 -6.78 14.79 -10.87
CA ILE A 113 -6.20 15.72 -9.91
C ILE A 113 -6.67 17.15 -10.19
N ASP A 114 -7.24 17.76 -9.16
CA ASP A 114 -7.68 19.16 -9.14
C ASP A 114 -6.88 19.88 -8.06
N THR A 115 -5.89 20.67 -8.51
CA THR A 115 -5.01 21.40 -7.60
C THR A 115 -5.68 22.64 -7.00
N ASP A 116 -6.67 23.22 -7.70
CA ASP A 116 -7.39 24.41 -7.24
C ASP A 116 -8.34 24.06 -6.10
N ASN A 117 -9.10 22.95 -6.24
CA ASN A 117 -9.96 22.41 -5.20
C ASN A 117 -9.21 21.49 -4.25
N ARG A 118 -7.93 21.24 -4.46
CA ARG A 118 -7.05 20.38 -3.64
C ARG A 118 -7.64 18.98 -3.45
N THR A 119 -8.09 18.37 -4.56
CA THR A 119 -8.68 17.03 -4.53
C THR A 119 -8.02 16.10 -5.54
N LEU A 120 -7.97 14.82 -5.16
CA LEU A 120 -7.49 13.73 -5.99
C LEU A 120 -8.56 12.63 -6.05
N PHE A 121 -9.04 12.34 -7.25
CA PHE A 121 -9.99 11.26 -7.48
C PHE A 121 -9.24 9.94 -7.73
N ILE A 122 -9.52 8.94 -6.91
CA ILE A 122 -9.00 7.60 -7.09
C ILE A 122 -10.08 6.76 -7.73
N ARG A 123 -9.83 6.35 -8.97
CA ARG A 123 -10.72 5.50 -9.75
C ARG A 123 -10.81 4.11 -9.15
N GLU A 124 -11.80 3.37 -9.61
CA GLU A 124 -12.01 1.97 -9.28
C GLU A 124 -10.70 1.18 -9.39
N ASN A 125 -10.36 0.48 -8.31
CA ASN A 125 -9.18 -0.38 -8.22
C ASN A 125 -9.62 -1.82 -7.93
N LYS A 126 -8.68 -2.66 -7.50
CA LYS A 126 -8.92 -4.07 -7.13
C LYS A 126 -10.10 -4.28 -6.15
N THR A 127 -10.51 -3.25 -5.40
CA THR A 127 -11.61 -3.31 -4.43
C THR A 127 -12.91 -2.72 -4.96
N HIS A 128 -12.97 -2.32 -6.24
CA HIS A 128 -14.13 -1.72 -6.90
C HIS A 128 -14.72 -0.51 -6.15
N LYS A 129 -13.86 0.29 -5.50
CA LYS A 129 -14.25 1.48 -4.76
C LYS A 129 -13.51 2.70 -5.29
N GLU A 130 -14.29 3.67 -5.73
CA GLU A 130 -13.81 5.00 -6.05
C GLU A 130 -13.83 5.86 -4.78
N ARG A 131 -12.94 6.84 -4.72
CA ARG A 131 -12.93 7.80 -3.62
C ARG A 131 -12.28 9.12 -4.01
N LEU A 132 -12.75 10.20 -3.41
CA LEU A 132 -12.14 11.51 -3.48
C LEU A 132 -11.26 11.72 -2.25
N ILE A 133 -10.01 12.11 -2.47
CA ILE A 133 -9.02 12.35 -1.43
C ILE A 133 -8.73 13.86 -1.38
N PRO A 134 -8.94 14.55 -0.25
CA PRO A 134 -8.45 15.92 -0.07
C PRO A 134 -6.92 15.92 0.06
N MET A 135 -6.27 16.88 -0.57
CA MET A 135 -4.83 17.11 -0.48
C MET A 135 -4.54 18.31 0.43
N ALA A 136 -3.43 18.23 1.17
CA ALA A 136 -2.89 19.40 1.86
C ALA A 136 -2.41 20.44 0.83
N GLU A 137 -2.35 21.70 1.24
CA GLU A 137 -2.04 22.83 0.36
C GLU A 137 -0.66 22.68 -0.31
N ASP A 138 0.37 22.35 0.47
CA ASP A 138 1.74 22.12 0.00
C ASP A 138 1.84 20.96 -1.01
N VAL A 139 1.01 19.92 -0.83
CA VAL A 139 0.93 18.79 -1.80
C VAL A 139 0.27 19.24 -3.09
N ALA A 140 -0.78 20.06 -3.02
CA ALA A 140 -1.46 20.60 -4.20
C ALA A 140 -0.54 21.55 -4.98
N GLU A 141 0.23 22.42 -4.29
CA GLU A 141 1.24 23.29 -4.89
C GLU A 141 2.34 22.49 -5.60
N LEU A 142 2.88 21.46 -4.95
CA LEU A 142 3.86 20.55 -5.57
C LEU A 142 3.30 19.95 -6.86
N CYS A 143 2.06 19.47 -6.82
CA CYS A 143 1.40 18.89 -7.99
C CYS A 143 1.16 19.92 -9.09
N SER A 144 0.75 21.14 -8.76
CA SER A 144 0.56 22.24 -9.72
C SER A 144 1.86 22.58 -10.48
N GLY A 145 2.98 22.69 -9.73
CA GLY A 145 4.29 22.91 -10.33
C GLY A 145 4.75 21.77 -11.24
N TYR A 146 4.47 20.53 -10.84
CA TYR A 146 4.73 19.35 -11.66
C TYR A 146 3.86 19.33 -12.93
N ILE A 147 2.56 19.55 -12.78
CA ILE A 147 1.56 19.52 -13.86
C ILE A 147 1.90 20.54 -14.97
N SER A 148 2.34 21.73 -14.59
CA SER A 148 2.73 22.77 -15.55
C SER A 148 3.83 22.32 -16.51
N LYS A 149 4.83 21.58 -16.01
CA LYS A 149 5.90 20.98 -16.83
C LYS A 149 5.39 19.77 -17.62
N ARG A 150 4.59 18.93 -16.98
CA ARG A 150 4.04 17.71 -17.58
C ARG A 150 3.17 18.03 -18.78
N ASP A 151 2.29 19.01 -18.70
CA ASP A 151 1.34 19.36 -19.75
C ASP A 151 2.04 19.94 -20.99
N ILE A 152 3.24 20.52 -20.83
CA ILE A 152 4.08 20.96 -21.94
C ILE A 152 4.77 19.76 -22.62
N LEU A 153 5.28 18.81 -21.85
CA LEU A 153 6.10 17.71 -22.38
C LEU A 153 5.28 16.52 -22.87
N PHE A 154 4.10 16.31 -22.29
CA PHE A 154 3.20 15.17 -22.58
C PHE A 154 1.74 15.63 -22.70
N PRO A 155 1.38 16.56 -23.60
CA PRO A 155 0.02 17.11 -23.69
C PRO A 155 -1.03 16.04 -23.98
N ASP A 156 -0.68 15.04 -24.78
CA ASP A 156 -1.61 13.98 -25.23
C ASP A 156 -1.69 12.78 -24.29
N SER A 157 -0.88 12.71 -23.26
CA SER A 157 -0.94 11.59 -22.34
C SER A 157 -2.12 11.72 -21.39
N GLU A 158 -2.84 10.64 -21.20
CA GLU A 158 -3.93 10.55 -20.21
C GLU A 158 -3.41 10.49 -18.77
N TYR A 159 -2.18 10.00 -18.55
CA TYR A 159 -1.64 9.74 -17.23
C TYR A 159 -0.91 10.95 -16.63
N LEU A 160 -1.05 11.11 -15.32
CA LEU A 160 -0.34 12.15 -14.58
C LEU A 160 1.18 11.89 -14.64
N PHE A 161 1.61 10.64 -14.54
CA PHE A 161 3.01 10.22 -14.55
C PHE A 161 3.33 9.39 -15.80
N PRO A 162 3.49 10.02 -16.98
CA PRO A 162 3.71 9.32 -18.23
C PRO A 162 5.12 8.74 -18.32
N SER A 163 5.23 7.50 -18.83
CA SER A 163 6.48 6.95 -19.34
C SER A 163 6.81 7.57 -20.71
N PRO A 164 7.99 7.30 -21.32
CA PRO A 164 8.37 7.89 -22.58
C PRO A 164 7.37 7.69 -23.74
N ASP A 165 6.55 6.63 -23.68
CA ASP A 165 5.49 6.33 -24.66
C ASP A 165 4.11 6.88 -24.29
N GLY A 166 4.02 7.68 -23.22
CA GLY A 166 2.77 8.27 -22.73
C GLY A 166 1.91 7.33 -21.87
N SER A 167 2.27 6.05 -21.72
CA SER A 167 1.57 5.07 -20.87
C SER A 167 2.02 5.19 -19.40
N PRO A 168 1.32 4.55 -18.43
CA PRO A 168 1.78 4.55 -17.05
C PRO A 168 3.02 3.67 -16.89
N TYR A 169 3.96 4.08 -16.05
CA TYR A 169 5.13 3.26 -15.75
C TYR A 169 4.76 1.88 -15.21
N PRO A 170 5.51 0.80 -15.53
CA PRO A 170 5.30 -0.52 -14.95
C PRO A 170 5.52 -0.51 -13.42
N THR A 171 4.81 -1.37 -12.68
CA THR A 171 4.99 -1.54 -11.22
C THR A 171 6.45 -1.77 -10.82
N LYS A 172 7.19 -2.53 -11.64
CA LYS A 172 8.63 -2.81 -11.40
C LYS A 172 9.49 -1.55 -11.48
N TRP A 173 9.10 -0.55 -12.31
CA TRP A 173 9.82 0.71 -12.41
C TRP A 173 9.76 1.46 -11.08
N LEU A 174 8.55 1.64 -10.54
CA LEU A 174 8.33 2.32 -9.27
C LEU A 174 9.13 1.67 -8.12
N THR A 175 9.05 0.34 -8.00
CA THR A 175 9.80 -0.41 -6.98
C THR A 175 11.31 -0.27 -7.15
N ARG A 176 11.81 -0.34 -8.39
CA ARG A 176 13.26 -0.25 -8.67
C ARG A 176 13.83 1.12 -8.31
N HIS A 177 13.13 2.20 -8.69
CA HIS A 177 13.56 3.55 -8.37
C HIS A 177 13.49 3.83 -6.87
N PHE A 178 12.45 3.39 -6.18
CA PHE A 178 12.35 3.50 -4.73
C PHE A 178 13.52 2.83 -4.00
N LEU A 179 13.84 1.60 -4.37
CA LEU A 179 14.98 0.89 -3.79
C LEU A 179 16.32 1.54 -4.14
N HIS A 180 16.43 2.15 -5.32
CA HIS A 180 17.62 2.92 -5.69
C HIS A 180 17.79 4.16 -4.80
N LEU A 181 16.73 4.94 -4.60
CA LEU A 181 16.71 6.10 -3.68
C LEU A 181 17.08 5.68 -2.25
N TRP A 182 16.50 4.59 -1.76
CA TRP A 182 16.80 4.07 -0.44
C TRP A 182 18.28 3.73 -0.26
N ARG A 183 18.86 3.03 -1.23
CA ARG A 183 20.30 2.68 -1.21
C ARG A 183 21.21 3.89 -1.30
N GLN A 184 20.79 4.95 -1.98
CA GLN A 184 21.53 6.23 -2.01
C GLN A 184 21.45 6.97 -0.68
N ALA A 185 20.31 6.93 -0.01
CA ALA A 185 20.10 7.57 1.29
C ALA A 185 20.78 6.79 2.41
N TYR A 186 20.73 5.45 2.35
CA TYR A 186 21.22 4.54 3.40
C TYR A 186 22.08 3.42 2.81
N PRO A 187 23.32 3.70 2.38
CA PRO A 187 24.22 2.68 1.80
C PRO A 187 24.56 1.54 2.77
N GLN A 188 24.55 1.81 4.08
CA GLN A 188 24.87 0.84 5.13
C GLN A 188 23.71 -0.11 5.45
N ASP A 189 22.48 0.28 5.14
CA ASP A 189 21.25 -0.43 5.50
C ASP A 189 20.65 -1.25 4.34
N GLN A 190 21.51 -1.81 3.48
CA GLN A 190 21.06 -2.56 2.29
C GLN A 190 20.25 -3.82 2.64
N HIS A 191 20.31 -4.29 3.88
CA HIS A 191 19.59 -5.48 4.37
C HIS A 191 18.14 -5.18 4.79
N LYS A 192 17.79 -3.93 5.02
CA LYS A 192 16.42 -3.56 5.37
C LYS A 192 15.47 -3.81 4.18
N ARG A 193 14.42 -4.59 4.41
CA ARG A 193 13.39 -4.87 3.40
C ARG A 193 12.35 -3.75 3.40
N VAL A 194 12.65 -2.66 2.71
CA VAL A 194 11.71 -1.55 2.50
C VAL A 194 10.94 -1.72 1.19
N ARG A 195 9.71 -1.25 1.15
CA ARG A 195 8.84 -1.28 -0.04
C ARG A 195 8.16 0.07 -0.24
N VAL A 196 7.79 0.37 -1.46
CA VAL A 196 6.97 1.56 -1.77
C VAL A 196 5.67 1.55 -0.94
N TYR A 197 5.08 0.38 -0.73
CA TYR A 197 3.86 0.22 0.05
C TYR A 197 4.03 0.66 1.52
N ASP A 198 5.23 0.61 2.06
CA ASP A 198 5.53 1.02 3.44
C ASP A 198 5.37 2.54 3.66
N LEU A 199 5.42 3.35 2.58
CA LEU A 199 5.05 4.77 2.64
C LEU A 199 3.58 4.95 3.07
N ARG A 200 2.68 4.13 2.53
CA ARG A 200 1.28 4.13 2.92
C ARG A 200 1.07 3.62 4.36
N HIS A 201 1.85 2.64 4.79
CA HIS A 201 1.84 2.20 6.19
C HIS A 201 2.30 3.32 7.12
N ARG A 202 3.36 4.04 6.76
CA ARG A 202 3.82 5.20 7.53
C ARG A 202 2.81 6.33 7.59
N PHE A 203 2.10 6.62 6.48
CA PHE A 203 0.99 7.58 6.47
C PHE A 203 -0.08 7.18 7.50
N ALA A 204 -0.56 5.94 7.44
CA ALA A 204 -1.62 5.49 8.34
C ALA A 204 -1.19 5.56 9.82
N THR A 205 0.03 5.13 10.14
CA THR A 205 0.55 5.21 11.51
C THR A 205 0.76 6.65 11.96
N ALA A 206 1.18 7.57 11.06
CA ALA A 206 1.31 9.00 11.38
C ALA A 206 -0.03 9.63 11.74
N VAL A 207 -1.08 9.34 10.96
CA VAL A 207 -2.44 9.83 11.23
C VAL A 207 -2.95 9.31 12.58
N LEU A 208 -2.75 8.01 12.85
CA LEU A 208 -3.15 7.43 14.14
C LEU A 208 -2.39 8.03 15.32
N MET A 209 -1.09 8.27 15.16
CA MET A 209 -0.28 8.93 16.20
C MET A 209 -0.74 10.35 16.48
N ASP A 210 -1.00 11.13 15.43
CA ASP A 210 -1.50 12.50 15.55
C ASP A 210 -2.87 12.55 16.26
N TRP A 211 -3.77 11.62 15.95
CA TRP A 211 -5.05 11.52 16.66
C TRP A 211 -4.88 11.17 18.15
N LEU A 212 -3.98 10.24 18.46
CA LEU A 212 -3.67 9.88 19.84
C LEU A 212 -3.05 11.04 20.62
N ASP A 213 -2.12 11.77 20.00
CA ASP A 213 -1.47 12.93 20.62
C ASP A 213 -2.48 14.06 20.90
N ARG A 214 -3.52 14.18 20.09
CA ARG A 214 -4.66 15.10 20.31
C ARG A 214 -5.71 14.55 21.28
N GLY A 215 -5.56 13.34 21.78
CA GLY A 215 -6.49 12.70 22.72
C GLY A 215 -7.79 12.21 22.08
N GLU A 216 -7.80 12.03 20.75
CA GLU A 216 -8.99 11.54 20.03
C GLU A 216 -9.22 10.04 20.28
N ALA A 217 -10.48 9.64 20.40
CA ALA A 217 -10.85 8.24 20.55
C ALA A 217 -10.68 7.49 19.21
N LEU A 218 -9.67 6.64 19.09
CA LEU A 218 -9.37 5.92 17.84
C LEU A 218 -10.55 5.11 17.32
N TYR A 219 -11.41 4.58 18.21
CA TYR A 219 -12.58 3.80 17.77
C TYR A 219 -13.54 4.61 16.88
N THR A 220 -13.73 5.89 17.19
CA THR A 220 -14.59 6.78 16.40
C THR A 220 -13.89 7.33 15.15
N ALA A 221 -12.56 7.43 15.18
CA ALA A 221 -11.75 8.00 14.11
C ALA A 221 -11.35 6.98 13.03
N LEU A 222 -11.13 5.71 13.41
CA LEU A 222 -10.70 4.65 12.48
C LEU A 222 -11.62 4.43 11.26
N PRO A 223 -12.96 4.51 11.34
CA PRO A 223 -13.82 4.41 10.16
C PRO A 223 -13.51 5.47 9.10
N TYR A 224 -13.16 6.69 9.50
CA TYR A 224 -12.76 7.76 8.57
C TYR A 224 -11.44 7.43 7.87
N LEU A 225 -10.44 6.94 8.62
CA LEU A 225 -9.19 6.49 8.01
C LEU A 225 -9.42 5.30 7.07
N SER A 226 -10.31 4.37 7.45
CA SER A 226 -10.67 3.22 6.61
C SER A 226 -11.28 3.66 5.28
N ALA A 227 -12.22 4.60 5.33
CA ALA A 227 -12.86 5.18 4.14
C ALA A 227 -11.84 5.94 3.27
N TYR A 228 -11.03 6.81 3.88
CA TYR A 228 -9.98 7.58 3.21
C TYR A 228 -8.98 6.67 2.48
N MET A 229 -8.52 5.62 3.13
CA MET A 229 -7.60 4.64 2.55
C MET A 229 -8.26 3.68 1.56
N GLY A 230 -9.59 3.63 1.49
CA GLY A 230 -10.34 2.71 0.62
C GLY A 230 -10.11 1.24 1.01
N HIS A 231 -10.21 0.93 2.31
CA HIS A 231 -10.20 -0.44 2.80
C HIS A 231 -11.59 -1.07 2.63
N SER A 232 -11.62 -2.32 2.18
CA SER A 232 -12.87 -3.11 2.09
C SER A 232 -13.22 -3.77 3.42
N ASP A 233 -12.22 -4.05 4.24
CA ASP A 233 -12.35 -4.64 5.55
C ASP A 233 -11.76 -3.70 6.60
N PHE A 234 -12.54 -3.40 7.63
CA PHE A 234 -12.11 -2.56 8.74
C PHE A 234 -10.87 -3.12 9.47
N ARG A 235 -10.70 -4.44 9.48
CA ARG A 235 -9.53 -5.12 10.05
C ARG A 235 -8.21 -4.68 9.40
N ASP A 236 -8.24 -4.30 8.13
CA ASP A 236 -7.05 -3.78 7.44
C ASP A 236 -6.59 -2.43 8.02
N THR A 237 -7.53 -1.63 8.55
CA THR A 237 -7.22 -0.37 9.24
C THR A 237 -6.84 -0.62 10.69
N ALA A 238 -7.57 -1.47 11.39
CA ALA A 238 -7.29 -1.83 12.78
C ALA A 238 -5.87 -2.45 12.94
N TYR A 239 -5.37 -3.13 11.91
CA TYR A 239 -4.01 -3.67 11.88
C TYR A 239 -2.94 -2.60 12.16
N TYR A 240 -3.14 -1.35 11.74
CA TYR A 240 -2.16 -0.28 11.99
C TYR A 240 -1.95 0.06 13.46
N ILE A 241 -2.92 -0.26 14.31
CA ILE A 241 -2.79 -0.08 15.76
C ILE A 241 -1.62 -0.91 16.31
N HIS A 242 -1.41 -2.13 15.79
CA HIS A 242 -0.28 -2.97 16.19
C HIS A 242 1.09 -2.43 15.75
N LEU A 243 1.12 -1.51 14.81
CA LEU A 243 2.34 -0.89 14.33
C LEU A 243 2.72 0.36 15.12
N LEU A 244 1.86 0.78 16.05
CA LEU A 244 2.13 1.93 16.92
C LEU A 244 3.18 1.56 17.98
N PRO A 245 4.01 2.51 18.41
CA PRO A 245 4.93 2.31 19.53
C PRO A 245 4.19 1.87 20.80
N GLU A 246 4.74 0.91 21.55
CA GLU A 246 4.12 0.35 22.77
C GLU A 246 3.69 1.41 23.78
N ARG A 247 4.47 2.51 23.91
CA ARG A 247 4.13 3.64 24.80
C ARG A 247 2.75 4.25 24.49
N LEU A 248 2.35 4.27 23.22
CA LEU A 248 1.06 4.79 22.77
C LEU A 248 -0.06 3.78 22.96
N LEU A 249 0.26 2.50 22.95
CA LEU A 249 -0.71 1.41 23.17
C LEU A 249 -1.26 1.39 24.60
N LYS A 250 -0.57 2.02 25.56
CA LYS A 250 -0.99 2.11 26.97
C LYS A 250 -1.79 3.37 27.31
N THR A 251 -2.17 4.17 26.33
CA THR A 251 -2.96 5.38 26.55
C THR A 251 -4.44 5.04 26.78
N SER A 252 -5.13 5.86 27.59
CA SER A 252 -6.57 5.73 27.83
C SER A 252 -7.44 5.99 26.59
N SER A 253 -6.85 6.54 25.52
CA SER A 253 -7.51 6.81 24.25
C SER A 253 -7.78 5.55 23.43
N ILE A 254 -7.23 4.38 23.83
CA ILE A 254 -7.45 3.10 23.18
C ILE A 254 -8.27 2.20 24.11
N ASP A 255 -9.52 1.97 23.75
CA ASP A 255 -10.38 0.97 24.43
C ASP A 255 -10.15 -0.42 23.81
N TRP A 256 -9.24 -1.15 24.40
CA TRP A 256 -8.86 -2.49 23.93
C TRP A 256 -9.99 -3.50 23.95
N SER A 257 -10.98 -3.34 24.82
CA SER A 257 -12.12 -4.26 24.89
C SER A 257 -12.95 -4.24 23.60
N ARG A 258 -13.00 -3.10 22.93
CA ARG A 258 -13.69 -2.92 21.65
C ARG A 258 -12.89 -3.40 20.45
N PHE A 259 -11.57 -3.46 20.58
CA PHE A 259 -10.68 -3.87 19.48
C PHE A 259 -10.36 -5.37 19.51
N SER A 260 -10.49 -6.07 20.63
CA SER A 260 -10.09 -7.48 20.78
C SER A 260 -10.70 -8.42 19.73
N ALA A 261 -11.95 -8.15 19.31
CA ALA A 261 -12.62 -8.94 18.27
C ALA A 261 -12.24 -8.54 16.83
N LEU A 262 -11.63 -7.37 16.63
CA LEU A 262 -11.31 -6.80 15.31
C LEU A 262 -9.84 -6.94 14.95
N ILE A 263 -8.99 -7.13 15.96
CA ILE A 263 -7.55 -7.25 15.78
C ILE A 263 -7.23 -8.69 15.38
N PRO A 264 -6.62 -8.92 14.21
CA PRO A 264 -6.15 -10.25 13.86
C PRO A 264 -5.12 -10.71 14.89
N GLU A 265 -5.22 -11.97 15.36
CA GLU A 265 -4.18 -12.56 16.22
C GLU A 265 -2.81 -12.35 15.56
N VAL A 266 -1.94 -11.59 16.23
CA VAL A 266 -0.55 -11.49 15.84
C VAL A 266 0.12 -12.75 16.36
N PRO A 267 0.73 -13.58 15.52
CA PRO A 267 1.51 -14.72 16.01
C PRO A 267 2.60 -14.19 16.95
N GLU A 268 2.64 -14.70 18.18
CA GLU A 268 3.76 -14.45 19.07
C GLU A 268 5.05 -14.89 18.36
N TYR A 269 6.01 -13.99 18.32
CA TYR A 269 7.34 -14.26 17.79
C TYR A 269 8.19 -14.77 18.96
N GLU A 270 8.41 -16.09 19.06
CA GLU A 270 9.57 -16.65 19.73
C GLU A 270 10.81 -16.56 18.82
#